data_38b23a0550511d083261a6116c9b666c
#
_entry.id   38b23a0550511d083261a6116c9b666c
#
_cell.length_a   1.000
_cell.length_b   1.000
_cell.length_c   1.000
_cell.angle_alpha   90.00
_cell.angle_beta   90.00
_cell.angle_gamma   90.00
#
_symmetry.space_group_name_H-M   'P 1'
#
loop_
_entity.id
_entity.type
_entity.pdbx_description
1 polymer ?
#
loop_
_entity_poly.entity_id
_entity_poly.type
_entity_poly.pdbx_seq_one_letter_code
_entity_poly.pdbx_strand_id
1 'polypeptide(L)'
;GFPKEFIDLFEKKTGRKCVGNIACSGTKILDMYGEHQIKTGDWIVYTSADSVFQIAANEDIIPLEELYHACQIAREIAMDDKWKVGRVIARPYIGTKEGYFTRTSNRHDYALAPFSKTALDSLKDAGLDVIGVGKIPDIFVNQGITRKIKTVSNEDGMNKTIELASDNFNGLAFINLVDFDAVYGHRRNAAGYGKAIEEFDVQLGELINELKNDDLLMVTADHGNDPTYRGTDHTREQVPLIIYSKQFNEMKVLNDSNSFGIIGSTICDNFNVKYNGIGSSMLELLK
;
A
#
# COMPACT_ATOMS: atom_id res chain seq x y z
N GLY A 1 -23.48 -3.30 -1.93
CA GLY A 1 -23.08 -3.78 -0.60
C GLY A 1 -22.47 -5.17 -0.64
N PHE A 2 -22.03 -5.65 0.50
CA PHE A 2 -21.44 -6.99 0.65
C PHE A 2 -22.52 -8.07 0.68
N PRO A 3 -22.19 -9.32 0.29
CA PRO A 3 -23.13 -10.43 0.34
C PRO A 3 -23.68 -10.64 1.75
N LYS A 4 -24.97 -11.05 1.83
CA LYS A 4 -25.64 -11.28 3.11
C LYS A 4 -24.89 -12.26 4.00
N GLU A 5 -24.34 -13.33 3.44
CA GLU A 5 -23.56 -14.33 4.17
C GLU A 5 -22.30 -13.73 4.85
N PHE A 6 -21.64 -12.78 4.20
CA PHE A 6 -20.50 -12.07 4.79
C PHE A 6 -20.94 -11.26 6.02
N ILE A 7 -22.03 -10.51 5.87
CA ILE A 7 -22.60 -9.70 6.97
C ILE A 7 -23.08 -10.59 8.12
N ASP A 8 -23.83 -11.64 7.83
CA ASP A 8 -24.33 -12.59 8.87
C ASP A 8 -23.18 -13.21 9.65
N LEU A 9 -22.09 -13.59 8.98
CA LEU A 9 -20.91 -14.14 9.63
C LEU A 9 -20.18 -13.10 10.49
N PHE A 10 -20.07 -11.88 10.00
CA PHE A 10 -19.48 -10.77 10.74
C PHE A 10 -20.30 -10.42 12.00
N GLU A 11 -21.62 -10.27 11.87
CA GLU A 11 -22.53 -10.06 13.00
C GLU A 11 -22.41 -11.16 14.05
N LYS A 12 -22.40 -12.43 13.60
CA LYS A 12 -22.27 -13.59 14.49
C LYS A 12 -20.96 -13.57 15.28
N LYS A 13 -19.84 -13.20 14.64
CA LYS A 13 -18.52 -13.20 15.28
C LYS A 13 -18.31 -11.99 16.19
N THR A 14 -18.88 -10.83 15.85
CA THR A 14 -18.72 -9.58 16.62
C THR A 14 -19.81 -9.39 17.69
N GLY A 15 -20.93 -10.12 17.59
CA GLY A 15 -22.05 -10.01 18.53
C GLY A 15 -22.92 -8.77 18.35
N ARG A 16 -22.69 -7.93 17.36
CA ARG A 16 -23.49 -6.74 17.06
C ARG A 16 -24.08 -6.81 15.66
N LYS A 17 -25.24 -6.15 15.48
CA LYS A 17 -25.88 -6.03 14.18
C LYS A 17 -25.18 -5.00 13.29
N CYS A 18 -25.44 -5.11 11.99
CA CYS A 18 -24.95 -4.19 10.98
C CYS A 18 -26.10 -3.37 10.38
N VAL A 19 -25.84 -2.10 10.14
CA VAL A 19 -26.69 -1.21 9.36
C VAL A 19 -25.90 -0.60 8.21
N GLY A 20 -26.62 -0.16 7.18
CA GLY A 20 -26.02 0.40 5.97
C GLY A 20 -25.82 -0.67 4.90
N ASN A 21 -24.62 -1.24 4.81
CA ASN A 21 -24.19 -2.18 3.78
C ASN A 21 -24.46 -1.69 2.35
N ILE A 22 -24.13 -0.44 2.08
CA ILE A 22 -24.32 0.23 0.79
C ILE A 22 -23.02 0.90 0.30
N ALA A 23 -22.97 1.19 -1.00
CA ALA A 23 -21.92 2.03 -1.57
C ALA A 23 -22.24 3.50 -1.28
N CYS A 24 -21.41 4.16 -0.47
CA CYS A 24 -21.68 5.53 -0.03
C CYS A 24 -20.40 6.25 0.45
N SER A 25 -20.44 7.58 0.44
CA SER A 25 -19.37 8.36 1.08
C SER A 25 -19.49 8.28 2.62
N GLY A 26 -18.33 8.37 3.30
CA GLY A 26 -18.29 8.24 4.76
C GLY A 26 -19.03 9.35 5.53
N THR A 27 -19.19 10.55 4.96
CA THR A 27 -20.00 11.62 5.58
C THR A 27 -21.49 11.30 5.45
N LYS A 28 -21.94 10.97 4.24
CA LYS A 28 -23.34 10.65 3.97
C LYS A 28 -23.82 9.44 4.78
N ILE A 29 -23.00 8.39 4.94
CA ILE A 29 -23.40 7.20 5.71
C ILE A 29 -23.59 7.52 7.20
N LEU A 30 -22.79 8.44 7.74
CA LEU A 30 -22.92 8.87 9.14
C LEU A 30 -24.22 9.68 9.34
N ASP A 31 -24.57 10.57 8.41
CA ASP A 31 -25.83 11.31 8.47
C ASP A 31 -27.03 10.37 8.42
N MET A 32 -26.95 9.28 7.65
CA MET A 32 -28.05 8.30 7.54
C MET A 32 -28.19 7.39 8.76
N TYR A 33 -27.10 6.97 9.38
CA TYR A 33 -27.13 5.91 10.38
C TYR A 33 -26.47 6.27 11.71
N GLY A 34 -25.84 7.43 11.85
CA GLY A 34 -25.10 7.81 13.05
C GLY A 34 -25.98 7.86 14.30
N GLU A 35 -27.19 8.46 14.21
CA GLU A 35 -28.12 8.50 15.35
C GLU A 35 -28.66 7.11 15.70
N HIS A 36 -28.89 6.24 14.71
CA HIS A 36 -29.25 4.85 14.94
C HIS A 36 -28.14 4.12 15.68
N GLN A 37 -26.90 4.25 15.21
CA GLN A 37 -25.75 3.60 15.83
C GLN A 37 -25.54 4.02 17.30
N ILE A 38 -25.72 5.29 17.61
CA ILE A 38 -25.63 5.80 19.00
C ILE A 38 -26.69 5.13 19.91
N LYS A 39 -27.88 4.87 19.39
CA LYS A 39 -29.00 4.28 20.16
C LYS A 39 -28.85 2.76 20.34
N THR A 40 -28.31 2.07 19.34
CA THR A 40 -28.32 0.61 19.30
C THR A 40 -26.96 -0.04 19.53
N GLY A 41 -25.88 0.68 19.23
CA GLY A 41 -24.53 0.13 19.22
C GLY A 41 -24.25 -0.78 18.01
N ASP A 42 -25.08 -0.73 16.95
CA ASP A 42 -24.86 -1.50 15.72
C ASP A 42 -23.64 -1.00 14.94
N TRP A 43 -22.99 -1.88 14.17
CA TRP A 43 -21.94 -1.45 13.25
C TRP A 43 -22.53 -0.72 12.05
N ILE A 44 -22.01 0.46 11.70
CA ILE A 44 -22.31 1.06 10.39
C ILE A 44 -21.30 0.49 9.39
N VAL A 45 -21.78 -0.32 8.45
CA VAL A 45 -20.93 -0.92 7.41
C VAL A 45 -21.25 -0.33 6.04
N TYR A 46 -20.21 -0.09 5.24
CA TYR A 46 -20.37 0.47 3.90
C TYR A 46 -19.14 0.21 3.02
N THR A 47 -19.26 0.49 1.74
CA THR A 47 -18.16 0.43 0.78
C THR A 47 -18.02 1.73 0.02
N SER A 48 -16.90 1.94 -0.64
CA SER A 48 -16.68 2.97 -1.67
C SER A 48 -16.53 2.30 -3.04
N ALA A 49 -16.04 3.03 -4.03
CA ALA A 49 -15.81 2.49 -5.38
C ALA A 49 -14.83 1.32 -5.39
N ASP A 50 -13.89 1.30 -4.46
CA ASP A 50 -12.93 0.19 -4.29
C ASP A 50 -13.55 -0.94 -3.48
N SER A 51 -12.99 -2.16 -3.59
CA SER A 51 -13.37 -3.33 -2.78
C SER A 51 -12.89 -3.18 -1.33
N VAL A 52 -13.54 -2.29 -0.59
CA VAL A 52 -13.17 -1.91 0.78
C VAL A 52 -14.34 -2.11 1.73
N PHE A 53 -14.17 -2.92 2.77
CA PHE A 53 -15.14 -3.07 3.85
C PHE A 53 -14.84 -2.04 4.93
N GLN A 54 -15.70 -1.04 5.07
CA GLN A 54 -15.53 0.03 6.05
C GLN A 54 -16.52 -0.15 7.20
N ILE A 55 -16.04 -0.03 8.42
CA ILE A 55 -16.80 -0.15 9.66
C ILE A 55 -16.70 1.16 10.42
N ALA A 56 -17.81 1.88 10.56
CA ALA A 56 -17.86 3.09 11.36
C ALA A 56 -18.57 2.85 12.69
N ALA A 57 -18.02 3.47 13.74
CA ALA A 57 -18.59 3.47 15.08
C ALA A 57 -18.28 4.79 15.80
N ASN A 58 -19.21 5.26 16.61
CA ASN A 58 -19.00 6.42 17.48
C ASN A 58 -18.11 6.04 18.66
N GLU A 59 -17.03 6.78 18.88
CA GLU A 59 -16.02 6.49 19.91
C GLU A 59 -16.60 6.62 21.35
N ASP A 60 -17.63 7.43 21.53
CA ASP A 60 -18.30 7.59 22.84
C ASP A 60 -19.24 6.41 23.16
N ILE A 61 -19.58 5.57 22.16
CA ILE A 61 -20.52 4.45 22.29
C ILE A 61 -19.79 3.11 22.23
N ILE A 62 -18.85 2.98 21.31
CA ILE A 62 -18.04 1.76 21.09
C ILE A 62 -16.56 2.12 21.25
N PRO A 63 -15.87 1.55 22.26
CA PRO A 63 -14.44 1.78 22.44
C PRO A 63 -13.64 1.45 21.19
N LEU A 64 -12.58 2.22 20.91
CA LEU A 64 -11.71 2.01 19.75
C LEU A 64 -11.15 0.58 19.66
N GLU A 65 -10.78 0.01 20.80
CA GLU A 65 -10.29 -1.38 20.86
C GLU A 65 -11.31 -2.40 20.34
N GLU A 66 -12.60 -2.18 20.67
CA GLU A 66 -13.68 -3.04 20.17
C GLU A 66 -13.88 -2.86 18.67
N LEU A 67 -13.86 -1.63 18.17
CA LEU A 67 -13.92 -1.35 16.73
C LEU A 67 -12.73 -1.98 15.98
N TYR A 68 -11.53 -1.85 16.52
CA TYR A 68 -10.34 -2.45 15.91
C TYR A 68 -10.39 -3.98 15.94
N HIS A 69 -10.87 -4.57 17.02
CA HIS A 69 -11.07 -6.02 17.09
C HIS A 69 -12.12 -6.50 16.08
N ALA A 70 -13.22 -5.77 15.91
CA ALA A 70 -14.21 -6.07 14.87
C ALA A 70 -13.62 -5.98 13.47
N CYS A 71 -12.75 -5.00 13.20
CA CYS A 71 -12.04 -4.91 11.93
C CYS A 71 -11.07 -6.08 11.69
N GLN A 72 -10.40 -6.59 12.72
CA GLN A 72 -9.58 -7.79 12.63
C GLN A 72 -10.43 -9.02 12.28
N ILE A 73 -11.57 -9.20 12.96
CA ILE A 73 -12.54 -10.27 12.64
C ILE A 73 -13.01 -10.16 11.19
N ALA A 74 -13.37 -8.95 10.74
CA ALA A 74 -13.76 -8.72 9.34
C ALA A 74 -12.62 -9.05 8.38
N ARG A 75 -11.36 -8.72 8.73
CA ARG A 75 -10.18 -9.05 7.92
C ARG A 75 -9.99 -10.57 7.81
N GLU A 76 -10.13 -11.30 8.91
CA GLU A 76 -10.05 -12.77 8.90
C GLU A 76 -11.12 -13.40 8.01
N ILE A 77 -12.39 -12.96 8.12
CA ILE A 77 -13.47 -13.43 7.25
C ILE A 77 -13.13 -13.14 5.79
N ALA A 78 -12.65 -11.95 5.51
CA ALA A 78 -12.36 -11.45 4.16
C ALA A 78 -11.07 -12.04 3.54
N MET A 79 -10.30 -12.86 4.27
CA MET A 79 -9.19 -13.68 3.75
C MET A 79 -9.68 -14.87 2.93
N ASP A 80 -10.93 -15.30 3.11
CA ASP A 80 -11.51 -16.37 2.31
C ASP A 80 -11.60 -15.95 0.84
N ASP A 81 -11.10 -16.82 -0.06
CA ASP A 81 -11.12 -16.60 -1.51
C ASP A 81 -12.51 -16.29 -2.08
N LYS A 82 -13.57 -16.73 -1.37
CA LYS A 82 -14.96 -16.44 -1.72
C LYS A 82 -15.26 -14.94 -1.74
N TRP A 83 -14.62 -14.15 -0.86
CA TRP A 83 -14.95 -12.74 -0.66
C TRP A 83 -14.00 -11.78 -1.36
N LYS A 84 -12.70 -12.07 -1.34
CA LYS A 84 -11.61 -11.28 -1.97
C LYS A 84 -11.66 -9.79 -1.66
N VAL A 85 -11.95 -9.42 -0.41
CA VAL A 85 -12.01 -8.02 0.02
C VAL A 85 -10.60 -7.50 0.22
N GLY A 86 -10.17 -6.53 -0.58
CA GLY A 86 -8.81 -6.00 -0.57
C GLY A 86 -8.43 -5.29 0.72
N ARG A 87 -9.38 -4.58 1.35
CA ARG A 87 -9.09 -3.77 2.55
C ARG A 87 -10.26 -3.75 3.51
N VAL A 88 -9.98 -3.76 4.82
CA VAL A 88 -10.93 -3.43 5.89
C VAL A 88 -10.47 -2.14 6.54
N ILE A 89 -11.38 -1.20 6.82
CA ILE A 89 -11.03 0.09 7.42
C ILE A 89 -11.91 0.38 8.63
N ALA A 90 -11.28 0.66 9.77
CA ALA A 90 -11.94 1.27 10.92
C ALA A 90 -12.16 2.76 10.64
N ARG A 91 -13.40 3.22 10.81
CA ARG A 91 -13.83 4.60 10.60
C ARG A 91 -14.48 5.16 11.87
N PRO A 92 -13.71 5.40 12.92
CA PRO A 92 -14.25 6.00 14.13
C PRO A 92 -14.73 7.44 13.88
N TYR A 93 -15.77 7.83 14.60
CA TYR A 93 -16.34 9.18 14.53
C TYR A 93 -16.86 9.62 15.89
N ILE A 94 -17.13 10.92 16.02
CA ILE A 94 -17.76 11.57 17.16
C ILE A 94 -18.94 12.41 16.69
N GLY A 95 -19.76 12.86 17.63
CA GLY A 95 -20.95 13.67 17.38
C GLY A 95 -22.23 12.97 17.82
N THR A 96 -23.33 13.72 17.91
CA THR A 96 -24.59 13.24 18.52
C THR A 96 -25.78 13.30 17.61
N LYS A 97 -25.71 14.00 16.48
CA LYS A 97 -26.85 14.19 15.56
C LYS A 97 -26.39 14.40 14.13
N GLU A 98 -27.31 14.20 13.19
CA GLU A 98 -27.13 14.48 11.77
C GLU A 98 -26.55 15.88 11.50
N GLY A 99 -25.60 15.97 10.57
CA GLY A 99 -24.88 17.20 10.20
C GLY A 99 -23.76 17.60 11.17
N TYR A 100 -23.60 16.92 12.31
CA TYR A 100 -22.56 17.20 13.31
C TYR A 100 -21.64 15.99 13.57
N PHE A 101 -21.70 14.97 12.75
CA PHE A 101 -20.78 13.85 12.84
C PHE A 101 -19.43 14.19 12.22
N THR A 102 -18.37 13.93 12.95
CA THR A 102 -16.99 14.17 12.50
C THR A 102 -16.16 12.91 12.64
N ARG A 103 -15.50 12.49 11.55
CA ARG A 103 -14.55 11.38 11.58
C ARG A 103 -13.30 11.78 12.31
N THR A 104 -12.80 10.92 13.18
CA THR A 104 -11.58 11.17 13.96
C THR A 104 -10.33 10.75 13.20
N SER A 105 -9.18 11.13 13.75
CA SER A 105 -7.86 10.68 13.24
C SER A 105 -7.53 9.23 13.57
N ASN A 106 -8.36 8.55 14.38
CA ASN A 106 -8.17 7.16 14.83
C ASN A 106 -8.58 6.13 13.76
N ARG A 107 -8.62 6.56 12.49
CA ARG A 107 -8.76 5.65 11.36
C ARG A 107 -7.63 4.62 11.36
N HIS A 108 -7.99 3.34 11.11
CA HIS A 108 -7.02 2.29 10.95
C HIS A 108 -7.38 1.39 9.75
N ASP A 109 -6.40 1.13 8.88
CA ASP A 109 -6.57 0.32 7.68
C ASP A 109 -5.94 -1.07 7.91
N TYR A 110 -6.73 -2.12 7.61
CA TYR A 110 -6.32 -3.52 7.67
C TYR A 110 -6.18 -4.03 6.23
N ALA A 111 -4.97 -3.98 5.71
CA ALA A 111 -4.66 -4.48 4.38
C ALA A 111 -4.71 -6.02 4.33
N LEU A 112 -4.89 -6.56 3.14
CA LEU A 112 -4.74 -7.98 2.87
C LEU A 112 -3.25 -8.32 2.93
N ALA A 113 -2.88 -9.23 3.83
CA ALA A 113 -1.52 -9.76 3.83
C ALA A 113 -1.27 -10.56 2.54
N PRO A 114 -0.03 -10.62 2.04
CA PRO A 114 0.32 -11.53 0.95
C PRO A 114 -0.14 -12.96 1.27
N PHE A 115 -0.82 -13.59 0.34
CA PHE A 115 -1.38 -14.95 0.50
C PHE A 115 -0.34 -16.06 0.33
N SER A 116 0.87 -15.72 -0.11
CA SER A 116 2.00 -16.61 -0.25
C SER A 116 3.30 -15.89 0.06
N LYS A 117 4.38 -16.65 0.24
CA LYS A 117 5.72 -16.07 0.43
C LYS A 117 6.10 -15.18 -0.75
N THR A 118 6.50 -13.96 -0.42
CA THR A 118 7.01 -12.97 -1.36
C THR A 118 8.53 -13.05 -1.48
N ALA A 119 9.11 -12.27 -2.40
CA ALA A 119 10.55 -12.10 -2.47
C ALA A 119 11.12 -11.53 -1.16
N LEU A 120 10.37 -10.63 -0.48
CA LEU A 120 10.76 -10.05 0.80
C LEU A 120 10.91 -11.13 1.89
N ASP A 121 9.98 -12.09 1.94
CA ASP A 121 10.07 -13.21 2.88
C ASP A 121 11.29 -14.09 2.58
N SER A 122 11.55 -14.35 1.30
CA SER A 122 12.66 -15.20 0.88
C SER A 122 14.02 -14.58 1.24
N LEU A 123 14.16 -13.26 1.04
CA LEU A 123 15.38 -12.52 1.43
C LEU A 123 15.56 -12.52 2.95
N LYS A 124 14.50 -12.22 3.70
CA LYS A 124 14.53 -12.24 5.17
C LYS A 124 14.85 -13.62 5.72
N ASP A 125 14.26 -14.68 5.19
CA ASP A 125 14.52 -16.07 5.61
C ASP A 125 15.98 -16.48 5.32
N ALA A 126 16.61 -15.88 4.31
CA ALA A 126 18.02 -16.04 3.98
C ALA A 126 18.95 -15.20 4.89
N GLY A 127 18.42 -14.45 5.85
CA GLY A 127 19.18 -13.63 6.79
C GLY A 127 19.63 -12.28 6.22
N LEU A 128 19.02 -11.84 5.10
CA LEU A 128 19.30 -10.55 4.50
C LEU A 128 18.43 -9.45 5.11
N ASP A 129 18.90 -8.22 5.05
CA ASP A 129 18.12 -7.05 5.42
C ASP A 129 17.02 -6.79 4.37
N VAL A 130 15.84 -6.46 4.84
CA VAL A 130 14.73 -6.01 4.01
C VAL A 130 14.17 -4.73 4.62
N ILE A 131 14.59 -3.60 4.08
CA ILE A 131 14.28 -2.26 4.60
C ILE A 131 13.14 -1.68 3.77
N GLY A 132 11.96 -1.53 4.40
CA GLY A 132 10.80 -0.91 3.78
C GLY A 132 10.74 0.58 4.08
N VAL A 133 10.75 1.42 3.04
CA VAL A 133 10.69 2.89 3.15
C VAL A 133 9.33 3.37 2.62
N GLY A 134 8.72 4.31 3.32
CA GLY A 134 7.39 4.84 2.99
C GLY A 134 6.27 3.87 3.34
N LYS A 135 5.40 3.56 2.39
CA LYS A 135 4.24 2.67 2.57
C LYS A 135 4.54 1.18 2.38
N ILE A 136 5.74 0.80 2.00
CA ILE A 136 6.09 -0.61 1.77
C ILE A 136 5.73 -1.51 2.97
N PRO A 137 6.07 -1.15 4.23
CA PRO A 137 5.68 -1.96 5.38
C PRO A 137 4.17 -2.14 5.53
N ASP A 138 3.38 -1.11 5.20
CA ASP A 138 1.92 -1.15 5.30
C ASP A 138 1.31 -2.01 4.18
N ILE A 139 1.83 -1.90 2.95
CA ILE A 139 1.40 -2.69 1.78
C ILE A 139 1.60 -4.18 2.04
N PHE A 140 2.74 -4.57 2.59
CA PHE A 140 3.06 -5.97 2.90
C PHE A 140 2.62 -6.42 4.30
N VAL A 141 1.89 -5.58 5.05
CA VAL A 141 1.46 -5.85 6.45
C VAL A 141 2.64 -6.28 7.31
N ASN A 142 3.78 -5.65 7.06
CA ASN A 142 5.09 -5.94 7.64
C ASN A 142 5.67 -7.33 7.36
N GLN A 143 5.03 -8.13 6.52
CA GLN A 143 5.52 -9.45 6.15
C GLN A 143 6.82 -9.32 5.34
N GLY A 144 7.84 -10.08 5.72
CA GLY A 144 9.15 -10.05 5.06
C GLY A 144 10.01 -8.82 5.37
N ILE A 145 9.55 -7.84 6.17
CA ILE A 145 10.29 -6.63 6.50
C ILE A 145 11.14 -6.82 7.75
N THR A 146 12.41 -6.36 7.71
CA THR A 146 13.33 -6.37 8.86
C THR A 146 13.46 -4.98 9.52
N ARG A 147 13.42 -3.90 8.72
CA ARG A 147 13.51 -2.51 9.19
C ARG A 147 12.49 -1.63 8.47
N LYS A 148 11.87 -0.69 9.17
CA LYS A 148 10.87 0.23 8.64
C LYS A 148 11.34 1.67 8.75
N ILE A 149 11.13 2.44 7.69
CA ILE A 149 11.43 3.88 7.66
C ILE A 149 10.17 4.60 7.17
N LYS A 150 9.55 5.38 8.05
CA LYS A 150 8.38 6.21 7.69
C LYS A 150 8.81 7.44 6.92
N THR A 151 7.99 7.87 5.98
CA THR A 151 8.18 9.08 5.19
C THR A 151 6.93 9.95 5.20
N VAL A 152 7.10 11.25 4.96
CA VAL A 152 6.00 12.22 4.92
C VAL A 152 5.80 12.85 3.53
N SER A 153 6.77 12.71 2.64
CA SER A 153 6.74 13.20 1.25
C SER A 153 7.72 12.42 0.38
N ASN A 154 7.70 12.66 -0.94
CA ASN A 154 8.72 12.12 -1.85
C ASN A 154 10.11 12.63 -1.50
N GLU A 155 10.25 13.92 -1.23
CA GLU A 155 11.52 14.54 -0.82
C GLU A 155 12.11 13.86 0.43
N ASP A 156 11.30 13.69 1.47
CA ASP A 156 11.70 12.98 2.69
C ASP A 156 12.07 11.52 2.42
N GLY A 157 11.33 10.86 1.53
CA GLY A 157 11.61 9.49 1.09
C GLY A 157 12.96 9.37 0.38
N MET A 158 13.27 10.29 -0.53
CA MET A 158 14.55 10.30 -1.23
C MET A 158 15.71 10.64 -0.31
N ASN A 159 15.57 11.65 0.58
CA ASN A 159 16.60 11.99 1.56
C ASN A 159 16.97 10.77 2.43
N LYS A 160 15.97 10.05 2.95
CA LYS A 160 16.18 8.82 3.72
C LYS A 160 16.78 7.68 2.90
N THR A 161 16.49 7.62 1.61
CA THR A 161 17.10 6.64 0.70
C THR A 161 18.57 6.95 0.43
N ILE A 162 18.93 8.23 0.27
CA ILE A 162 20.31 8.69 0.12
C ILE A 162 21.10 8.40 1.39
N GLU A 163 20.54 8.67 2.57
CA GLU A 163 21.14 8.30 3.85
C GLU A 163 21.39 6.78 3.95
N LEU A 164 20.41 5.96 3.51
CA LEU A 164 20.54 4.51 3.49
C LEU A 164 21.68 4.00 2.59
N ALA A 165 21.97 4.67 1.49
CA ALA A 165 23.09 4.28 0.61
C ALA A 165 24.44 4.36 1.31
N SER A 166 24.57 5.22 2.34
CA SER A 166 25.73 5.31 3.20
C SER A 166 25.74 4.28 4.36
N ASP A 167 24.58 3.67 4.68
CA ASP A 167 24.47 2.63 5.71
C ASP A 167 25.21 1.36 5.27
N ASN A 168 25.65 0.58 6.26
CA ASN A 168 26.23 -0.72 6.00
C ASN A 168 25.19 -1.83 6.24
N PHE A 169 24.46 -2.22 5.20
CA PHE A 169 23.53 -3.35 5.22
C PHE A 169 23.75 -4.26 4.00
N ASN A 170 23.29 -5.48 4.09
CA ASN A 170 23.34 -6.44 2.98
C ASN A 170 21.92 -6.98 2.73
N GLY A 171 21.32 -6.55 1.64
CA GLY A 171 19.94 -6.92 1.33
C GLY A 171 19.23 -5.92 0.43
N LEU A 172 17.94 -5.75 0.63
CA LEU A 172 17.05 -4.91 -0.17
C LEU A 172 16.59 -3.69 0.61
N ALA A 173 16.77 -2.50 0.06
CA ALA A 173 15.99 -1.31 0.40
C ALA A 173 14.87 -1.15 -0.64
N PHE A 174 13.61 -1.21 -0.20
CA PHE A 174 12.44 -1.06 -1.06
C PHE A 174 11.71 0.23 -0.70
N ILE A 175 11.67 1.17 -1.64
CA ILE A 175 11.20 2.55 -1.42
C ILE A 175 9.89 2.76 -2.19
N ASN A 176 8.91 3.41 -1.55
CA ASN A 176 7.69 3.87 -2.18
C ASN A 176 7.57 5.40 -2.04
N LEU A 177 7.56 6.10 -3.18
CA LEU A 177 7.39 7.55 -3.30
C LEU A 177 5.93 7.84 -3.66
N VAL A 178 5.13 8.22 -2.66
CA VAL A 178 3.66 8.23 -2.72
C VAL A 178 3.06 9.46 -3.40
N ASP A 179 3.77 10.59 -3.42
CA ASP A 179 3.19 11.86 -3.83
C ASP A 179 2.83 11.90 -5.32
N PHE A 180 3.56 11.17 -6.18
CA PHE A 180 3.23 11.05 -7.59
C PHE A 180 1.79 10.62 -7.79
N ASP A 181 1.35 9.63 -7.04
CA ASP A 181 -0.02 9.11 -7.06
C ASP A 181 -0.98 9.98 -6.23
N ALA A 182 -0.72 10.11 -4.94
CA ALA A 182 -1.68 10.63 -3.97
C ALA A 182 -1.86 12.16 -4.05
N VAL A 183 -0.80 12.91 -4.36
CA VAL A 183 -0.82 14.39 -4.39
C VAL A 183 -1.07 14.91 -5.81
N TYR A 184 -0.53 14.26 -6.82
CA TYR A 184 -0.55 14.78 -8.18
C TYR A 184 -1.44 13.95 -9.12
N GLY A 185 -1.29 12.63 -9.15
CA GLY A 185 -2.01 11.73 -10.05
C GLY A 185 -3.52 11.76 -9.83
N HIS A 186 -3.99 11.38 -8.67
CA HIS A 186 -5.41 11.39 -8.30
C HIS A 186 -6.05 12.78 -8.33
N ARG A 187 -5.28 13.84 -8.16
CA ARG A 187 -5.75 15.23 -8.21
C ARG A 187 -5.64 15.88 -9.58
N ARG A 188 -5.20 15.13 -10.58
CA ARG A 188 -5.04 15.61 -11.97
C ARG A 188 -4.22 16.88 -12.07
N ASN A 189 -3.18 16.97 -11.25
CA ASN A 189 -2.23 18.09 -11.23
C ASN A 189 -1.01 17.76 -12.09
N ALA A 190 -1.14 17.87 -13.42
CA ALA A 190 -0.08 17.52 -14.35
C ALA A 190 1.18 18.40 -14.17
N ALA A 191 1.02 19.69 -13.88
CA ALA A 191 2.15 20.60 -13.66
C ALA A 191 2.92 20.22 -12.38
N GLY A 192 2.21 19.91 -11.29
CA GLY A 192 2.83 19.42 -10.06
C GLY A 192 3.50 18.06 -10.22
N TYR A 193 2.90 17.17 -11.02
CA TYR A 193 3.48 15.86 -11.34
C TYR A 193 4.82 16.02 -12.09
N GLY A 194 4.84 16.88 -13.14
CA GLY A 194 6.07 17.18 -13.88
C GLY A 194 7.16 17.77 -12.99
N LYS A 195 6.80 18.73 -12.12
CA LYS A 195 7.74 19.30 -11.16
C LYS A 195 8.28 18.25 -10.17
N ALA A 196 7.44 17.36 -9.69
CA ALA A 196 7.87 16.27 -8.81
C ALA A 196 8.84 15.30 -9.50
N ILE A 197 8.70 15.07 -10.81
CA ILE A 197 9.69 14.29 -11.60
C ILE A 197 11.03 15.03 -11.67
N GLU A 198 11.03 16.35 -11.92
CA GLU A 198 12.27 17.16 -11.96
C GLU A 198 12.97 17.16 -10.59
N GLU A 199 12.24 17.29 -9.49
CA GLU A 199 12.77 17.21 -8.12
C GLU A 199 13.34 15.81 -7.82
N PHE A 200 12.64 14.76 -8.21
CA PHE A 200 13.12 13.39 -8.10
C PHE A 200 14.40 13.14 -8.91
N ASP A 201 14.49 13.67 -10.13
CA ASP A 201 15.67 13.51 -10.98
C ASP A 201 16.93 14.10 -10.34
N VAL A 202 16.83 15.26 -9.70
CA VAL A 202 17.94 15.87 -8.94
C VAL A 202 18.38 14.95 -7.80
N GLN A 203 17.43 14.48 -6.97
CA GLN A 203 17.73 13.60 -5.83
C GLN A 203 18.20 12.21 -6.28
N LEU A 204 17.74 11.74 -7.44
CA LEU A 204 18.24 10.49 -8.05
C LEU A 204 19.72 10.63 -8.43
N GLY A 205 20.14 11.79 -8.96
CA GLY A 205 21.55 12.08 -9.23
C GLY A 205 22.38 12.05 -7.95
N GLU A 206 21.89 12.60 -6.84
CA GLU A 206 22.53 12.52 -5.52
C GLU A 206 22.65 11.07 -5.05
N LEU A 207 21.58 10.29 -5.12
CA LEU A 207 21.58 8.87 -4.77
C LEU A 207 22.60 8.06 -5.57
N ILE A 208 22.66 8.27 -6.89
CA ILE A 208 23.63 7.58 -7.78
C ILE A 208 25.07 7.84 -7.34
N ASN A 209 25.37 9.04 -6.86
CA ASN A 209 26.73 9.36 -6.36
C ASN A 209 27.08 8.58 -5.10
N GLU A 210 26.10 8.38 -4.19
CA GLU A 210 26.29 7.65 -2.92
C GLU A 210 26.29 6.13 -3.07
N LEU A 211 25.75 5.55 -4.16
CA LEU A 211 25.76 4.11 -4.38
C LEU A 211 27.18 3.55 -4.34
N LYS A 212 27.33 2.34 -3.80
CA LYS A 212 28.56 1.56 -3.82
C LYS A 212 28.72 0.85 -5.17
N ASN A 213 29.93 0.33 -5.42
CA ASN A 213 30.22 -0.34 -6.71
C ASN A 213 29.39 -1.61 -6.93
N ASP A 214 29.00 -2.29 -5.86
CA ASP A 214 28.22 -3.52 -5.87
C ASP A 214 26.71 -3.32 -5.66
N ASP A 215 26.26 -2.06 -5.60
CA ASP A 215 24.84 -1.76 -5.54
C ASP A 215 24.17 -1.90 -6.92
N LEU A 216 22.95 -2.40 -6.90
CA LEU A 216 22.03 -2.47 -8.04
C LEU A 216 20.79 -1.62 -7.74
N LEU A 217 20.60 -0.55 -8.49
CA LEU A 217 19.44 0.32 -8.40
C LEU A 217 18.40 -0.08 -9.45
N MET A 218 17.15 -0.24 -9.03
CA MET A 218 15.99 -0.42 -9.92
C MET A 218 14.97 0.68 -9.65
N VAL A 219 14.56 1.40 -10.70
CA VAL A 219 13.51 2.41 -10.65
C VAL A 219 12.35 1.96 -11.52
N THR A 220 11.17 1.89 -10.93
CA THR A 220 9.93 1.46 -11.60
C THR A 220 8.71 2.15 -11.00
N ALA A 221 7.53 1.84 -11.49
CA ALA A 221 6.25 2.18 -10.87
C ALA A 221 5.41 0.91 -10.67
N ASP A 222 4.48 0.95 -9.73
CA ASP A 222 3.55 -0.15 -9.44
C ASP A 222 2.31 -0.12 -10.35
N HIS A 223 1.93 1.05 -10.85
CA HIS A 223 0.84 1.28 -11.81
C HIS A 223 1.01 2.63 -12.52
N GLY A 224 0.18 2.87 -13.52
CA GLY A 224 0.01 4.17 -14.16
C GLY A 224 -0.97 5.06 -13.39
N ASN A 225 -0.75 6.36 -13.42
CA ASN A 225 -1.71 7.37 -13.01
C ASN A 225 -1.46 8.66 -13.79
N ASP A 226 -1.95 8.70 -15.04
CA ASP A 226 -1.81 9.85 -15.92
C ASP A 226 -2.59 11.07 -15.38
N PRO A 227 -1.90 12.14 -14.94
CA PRO A 227 -2.55 13.30 -14.36
C PRO A 227 -3.31 14.14 -15.39
N THR A 228 -3.23 13.80 -16.68
CA THR A 228 -3.98 14.46 -17.77
C THR A 228 -5.24 13.72 -18.16
N TYR A 229 -5.39 12.45 -17.71
CA TYR A 229 -6.55 11.65 -18.03
C TYR A 229 -7.78 12.08 -17.22
N ARG A 230 -8.98 11.84 -17.78
CA ARG A 230 -10.25 12.15 -17.09
C ARG A 230 -10.53 11.23 -15.90
N GLY A 231 -11.28 11.71 -14.93
CA GLY A 231 -11.61 10.98 -13.70
C GLY A 231 -10.50 11.07 -12.65
N THR A 232 -10.56 10.25 -11.62
CA THR A 232 -9.64 10.27 -10.47
C THR A 232 -8.98 8.91 -10.21
N ASP A 233 -9.28 7.90 -11.02
CA ASP A 233 -8.75 6.55 -10.85
C ASP A 233 -7.38 6.40 -11.52
N HIS A 234 -6.70 5.32 -11.19
CA HIS A 234 -5.45 4.93 -11.86
C HIS A 234 -5.69 4.68 -13.35
N THR A 235 -4.65 4.83 -14.14
CA THR A 235 -4.68 4.63 -15.59
C THR A 235 -3.79 3.44 -16.00
N ARG A 236 -3.96 2.94 -17.24
CA ARG A 236 -3.31 1.70 -17.71
C ARG A 236 -2.18 1.99 -18.67
N GLU A 237 -1.08 2.45 -18.16
CA GLU A 237 0.17 2.60 -18.91
C GLU A 237 1.12 1.43 -18.61
N GLN A 238 2.00 1.14 -19.55
CA GLN A 238 3.20 0.38 -19.27
C GLN A 238 4.08 1.21 -18.33
N VAL A 239 4.58 0.59 -17.27
CA VAL A 239 5.46 1.27 -16.33
C VAL A 239 6.92 1.18 -16.78
N PRO A 240 7.76 2.19 -16.51
CA PRO A 240 9.17 2.12 -16.81
C PRO A 240 9.88 1.11 -15.90
N LEU A 241 10.97 0.53 -16.37
CA LEU A 241 11.96 -0.16 -15.56
C LEU A 241 13.35 0.31 -15.98
N ILE A 242 14.00 1.03 -15.08
CA ILE A 242 15.38 1.51 -15.27
C ILE A 242 16.26 0.79 -14.26
N ILE A 243 17.36 0.23 -14.73
CA ILE A 243 18.30 -0.52 -13.91
C ILE A 243 19.68 0.12 -14.06
N TYR A 244 20.32 0.39 -12.94
CA TYR A 244 21.65 1.02 -12.91
C TYR A 244 22.57 0.35 -11.90
N SER A 245 23.82 0.22 -12.26
CA SER A 245 24.94 -0.10 -11.38
C SER A 245 26.20 0.61 -11.86
N LYS A 246 27.08 0.98 -10.95
CA LYS A 246 28.42 1.50 -11.31
C LYS A 246 29.29 0.50 -12.07
N GLN A 247 28.90 -0.78 -12.09
CA GLN A 247 29.59 -1.84 -12.84
C GLN A 247 29.16 -1.94 -14.32
N PHE A 248 28.08 -1.25 -14.71
CA PHE A 248 27.62 -1.29 -16.10
C PHE A 248 28.54 -0.45 -17.01
N ASN A 249 29.04 -1.07 -18.06
CA ASN A 249 29.96 -0.42 -19.00
C ASN A 249 29.24 0.17 -20.22
N GLU A 250 27.99 -0.22 -20.46
CA GLU A 250 27.21 0.21 -21.61
C GLU A 250 25.71 0.26 -21.26
N MET A 251 24.99 1.08 -22.01
CA MET A 251 23.52 1.12 -21.95
C MET A 251 22.94 -0.01 -22.82
N LYS A 252 22.03 -0.79 -22.24
CA LYS A 252 21.26 -1.81 -22.96
C LYS A 252 19.77 -1.50 -22.90
N VAL A 253 19.06 -1.81 -23.99
CA VAL A 253 17.60 -1.78 -24.04
C VAL A 253 17.10 -3.21 -23.87
N LEU A 254 16.36 -3.46 -22.80
CA LEU A 254 15.74 -4.76 -22.52
C LEU A 254 14.39 -4.87 -23.22
N ASN A 255 13.97 -6.11 -23.50
CA ASN A 255 12.62 -6.35 -23.99
C ASN A 255 11.58 -6.09 -22.90
N ASP A 256 10.37 -5.69 -23.32
CA ASP A 256 9.24 -5.54 -22.43
C ASP A 256 8.93 -6.85 -21.70
N SER A 257 8.53 -6.73 -20.44
CA SER A 257 8.09 -7.87 -19.64
C SER A 257 6.58 -7.85 -19.42
N ASN A 258 5.98 -9.02 -19.39
CA ASN A 258 4.56 -9.21 -19.11
C ASN A 258 4.25 -9.35 -17.61
N SER A 259 5.25 -9.21 -16.74
CA SER A 259 5.09 -9.43 -15.30
C SER A 259 6.01 -8.55 -14.47
N PHE A 260 5.49 -7.96 -13.42
CA PHE A 260 6.28 -7.30 -12.37
C PHE A 260 7.15 -8.30 -11.57
N GLY A 261 6.79 -9.58 -11.60
CA GLY A 261 7.52 -10.63 -10.88
C GLY A 261 8.97 -10.78 -11.29
N ILE A 262 9.36 -10.28 -12.48
CA ILE A 262 10.78 -10.27 -12.91
C ILE A 262 11.67 -9.51 -11.93
N ILE A 263 11.17 -8.44 -11.30
CA ILE A 263 11.94 -7.63 -10.34
C ILE A 263 12.27 -8.47 -9.11
N GLY A 264 11.26 -9.08 -8.48
CA GLY A 264 11.47 -9.93 -7.31
C GLY A 264 12.35 -11.14 -7.60
N SER A 265 12.16 -11.78 -8.76
CA SER A 265 13.00 -12.91 -9.21
C SER A 265 14.44 -12.49 -9.44
N THR A 266 14.68 -11.32 -10.05
CA THR A 266 16.04 -10.80 -10.29
C THR A 266 16.73 -10.42 -8.98
N ILE A 267 16.02 -9.80 -8.06
CA ILE A 267 16.58 -9.45 -6.74
C ILE A 267 16.98 -10.72 -5.97
N CYS A 268 16.11 -11.72 -5.90
CA CYS A 268 16.42 -12.97 -5.23
C CYS A 268 17.60 -13.71 -5.88
N ASP A 269 17.66 -13.73 -7.20
CA ASP A 269 18.76 -14.33 -7.96
C ASP A 269 20.10 -13.60 -7.72
N ASN A 270 20.07 -12.27 -7.67
CA ASN A 270 21.25 -11.44 -7.34
C ASN A 270 21.87 -11.80 -5.97
N PHE A 271 21.03 -12.15 -5.00
CA PHE A 271 21.46 -12.60 -3.66
C PHE A 271 21.65 -14.13 -3.56
N ASN A 272 21.51 -14.87 -4.66
CA ASN A 272 21.52 -16.33 -4.69
C ASN A 272 20.48 -16.95 -3.72
N VAL A 273 19.33 -16.34 -3.60
CA VAL A 273 18.21 -16.77 -2.75
C VAL A 273 17.17 -17.49 -3.59
N LYS A 274 16.79 -18.70 -3.18
CA LYS A 274 15.75 -19.46 -3.86
C LYS A 274 14.38 -18.77 -3.70
N TYR A 275 13.76 -18.47 -4.83
CA TYR A 275 12.43 -17.86 -4.90
C TYR A 275 11.57 -18.59 -5.93
N ASN A 276 10.34 -18.95 -5.54
CA ASN A 276 9.39 -19.67 -6.37
C ASN A 276 8.20 -18.79 -6.78
N GLY A 277 8.40 -17.48 -6.92
CA GLY A 277 7.38 -16.55 -7.36
C GLY A 277 7.18 -16.53 -8.87
N ILE A 278 6.33 -15.60 -9.30
CA ILE A 278 6.03 -15.37 -10.72
C ILE A 278 7.17 -14.56 -11.36
N GLY A 279 7.48 -14.88 -12.61
CA GLY A 279 8.50 -14.20 -13.41
C GLY A 279 9.85 -14.92 -13.40
N SER A 280 10.66 -14.57 -14.38
CA SER A 280 12.04 -15.09 -14.52
C SER A 280 13.05 -14.00 -14.23
N SER A 281 14.18 -14.35 -13.64
CA SER A 281 15.27 -13.39 -13.42
C SER A 281 15.81 -12.85 -14.74
N MET A 282 16.14 -11.56 -14.75
CA MET A 282 16.85 -10.91 -15.85
C MET A 282 18.34 -10.70 -15.54
N LEU A 283 18.87 -11.25 -14.43
CA LEU A 283 20.21 -10.98 -13.95
C LEU A 283 21.30 -11.26 -15.00
N GLU A 284 21.14 -12.35 -15.78
CA GLU A 284 22.08 -12.69 -16.86
C GLU A 284 22.11 -11.65 -18.00
N LEU A 285 21.02 -10.88 -18.18
CA LEU A 285 20.97 -9.82 -19.20
C LEU A 285 21.68 -8.54 -18.72
N LEU A 286 21.95 -8.42 -17.42
CA LEU A 286 22.57 -7.26 -16.80
C LEU A 286 24.10 -7.37 -16.70
N LYS A 287 24.65 -8.55 -16.98
CA LYS A 287 26.08 -8.83 -16.97
C LYS A 287 26.82 -8.34 -18.21
#